data_b117c7beb55ae92e9b5cc7488dc6d729
#
_entry.id   b117c7beb55ae92e9b5cc7488dc6d729
#
_cell.length_a   1.000
_cell.length_b   1.000
_cell.length_c   1.000
_cell.angle_alpha   90.00
_cell.angle_beta   90.00
_cell.angle_gamma   90.00
#
_symmetry.space_group_name_H-M   'P 1'
#
loop_
_entity.id
_entity.type
_entity.pdbx_description
1 polymer ?
#
loop_
_entity_poly.entity_id
_entity_poly.type
_entity_poly.pdbx_seq_one_letter_code
_entity_poly.pdbx_strand_id
1 'polypeptide(L)'
;MSYYYENPPTAGLPLKWSDWWPAGQSLTSRVSEQLHLPPLQLTCSGTAALIIALTTLAQQQPQRKTVIVPAYTCPLVALAVHHCGLQLQLCDLKPSSIDMDIAQLSTLLNEHVLAVIPTHLGGRVTDVSTVKQLAQSYQISVIEDAAQALGAEVGQHGDIVLFSLAAGKGLTMYEGGLLTASDMQLRSNLQAMSEKLLPRRCKWELLRTLELFGYTALYNPAGLHFVYGQSRRKALRRQQWIAAVGDDFDFDIPMHRVSRWRQHVAANAFLRLPAFLDMLQKQAYQRIEQLQSISGIEVIVDQHGRGVWPFLMVLLPTAQHRDAVLKQLWTSPLGVTRLFIHPLSQYDYLQPIVTASSMPNAEDFAARMFTITNSLWLTDAQFSRICEVIQDTVR
;
A
#
# COMPACT_ATOMS: atom_id res chain seq x y z
N MET A 1 -7.34 -28.58 -13.57
CA MET A 1 -8.74 -28.17 -13.33
C MET A 1 -8.91 -26.74 -13.79
N SER A 2 -9.98 -26.45 -14.55
CA SER A 2 -10.33 -25.07 -14.90
C SER A 2 -11.10 -24.46 -13.73
N TYR A 3 -10.49 -23.47 -13.07
CA TYR A 3 -11.16 -22.74 -11.99
C TYR A 3 -11.95 -21.60 -12.62
N TYR A 4 -13.22 -21.45 -12.29
CA TYR A 4 -14.09 -20.35 -12.73
C TYR A 4 -14.22 -19.25 -11.67
N TYR A 5 -13.30 -19.19 -10.72
CA TYR A 5 -13.25 -18.18 -9.68
C TYR A 5 -11.80 -17.71 -9.43
N GLU A 6 -11.64 -16.54 -8.83
CA GLU A 6 -10.36 -15.98 -8.41
C GLU A 6 -10.56 -15.20 -7.12
N ASN A 7 -9.74 -15.46 -6.11
CA ASN A 7 -9.64 -14.57 -4.95
C ASN A 7 -8.72 -13.40 -5.30
N PRO A 8 -9.06 -12.17 -4.92
CA PRO A 8 -8.16 -11.03 -5.10
C PRO A 8 -6.90 -11.20 -4.24
N PRO A 9 -5.75 -10.66 -4.64
CA PRO A 9 -4.52 -10.73 -3.84
C PRO A 9 -4.62 -9.93 -2.54
N THR A 10 -5.51 -8.94 -2.51
CA THR A 10 -5.78 -8.06 -1.37
C THR A 10 -7.27 -7.97 -1.13
N ALA A 11 -7.70 -8.02 0.14
CA ALA A 11 -9.10 -7.85 0.51
C ALA A 11 -9.50 -6.37 0.40
N GLY A 12 -10.31 -6.03 -0.59
CA GLY A 12 -10.96 -4.74 -0.75
C GLY A 12 -12.46 -4.83 -0.46
N LEU A 13 -13.04 -3.72 0.00
CA LEU A 13 -14.48 -3.61 0.21
C LEU A 13 -15.21 -3.65 -1.15
N PRO A 14 -16.10 -4.62 -1.41
CA PRO A 14 -16.89 -4.64 -2.63
C PRO A 14 -17.82 -3.43 -2.70
N LEU A 15 -17.81 -2.74 -3.85
CA LEU A 15 -18.76 -1.68 -4.13
C LEU A 15 -20.15 -2.28 -4.41
N LYS A 16 -21.20 -1.51 -4.07
CA LYS A 16 -22.59 -1.85 -4.36
C LYS A 16 -23.18 -0.84 -5.32
N TRP A 17 -24.18 -1.22 -6.09
CA TRP A 17 -24.92 -0.31 -6.96
C TRP A 17 -25.58 0.84 -6.18
N SER A 18 -25.97 0.59 -4.92
CA SER A 18 -26.47 1.63 -4.01
C SER A 18 -25.45 2.71 -3.67
N ASP A 19 -24.14 2.43 -3.80
CA ASP A 19 -23.10 3.42 -3.55
C ASP A 19 -23.07 4.54 -4.61
N TRP A 20 -23.68 4.30 -5.77
CA TRP A 20 -23.74 5.24 -6.89
C TRP A 20 -24.76 6.37 -6.72
N TRP A 21 -25.57 6.35 -5.67
CA TRP A 21 -26.48 7.44 -5.36
C TRP A 21 -25.72 8.65 -4.77
N PRO A 22 -26.25 9.87 -4.91
CA PRO A 22 -25.62 11.04 -4.29
C PRO A 22 -25.42 10.86 -2.79
N ALA A 23 -24.22 11.14 -2.29
CA ALA A 23 -23.91 11.10 -0.87
C ALA A 23 -24.27 12.44 -0.20
N GLY A 24 -24.84 12.38 1.00
CA GLY A 24 -25.19 13.57 1.76
C GLY A 24 -23.99 14.29 2.38
N GLN A 25 -22.87 13.56 2.62
CA GLN A 25 -21.64 14.09 3.20
C GLN A 25 -20.44 13.69 2.34
N SER A 26 -19.41 14.55 2.29
CA SER A 26 -18.21 14.28 1.50
C SER A 26 -17.41 13.10 2.06
N LEU A 27 -16.65 12.41 1.20
CA LEU A 27 -15.74 11.34 1.62
C LEU A 27 -14.73 11.85 2.64
N THR A 28 -14.11 13.00 2.37
CA THR A 28 -13.06 13.58 3.22
C THR A 28 -13.56 13.91 4.63
N SER A 29 -14.77 14.47 4.75
CA SER A 29 -15.39 14.73 6.07
C SER A 29 -15.66 13.45 6.84
N ARG A 30 -16.25 12.43 6.17
CA ARG A 30 -16.55 11.14 6.82
C ARG A 30 -15.28 10.44 7.31
N VAL A 31 -14.22 10.41 6.49
CA VAL A 31 -12.96 9.79 6.87
C VAL A 31 -12.30 10.56 8.02
N SER A 32 -12.28 11.89 7.95
CA SER A 32 -11.72 12.75 9.01
C SER A 32 -12.41 12.52 10.35
N GLU A 33 -13.75 12.52 10.37
CA GLU A 33 -14.54 12.29 11.56
C GLU A 33 -14.37 10.88 12.13
N GLN A 34 -14.44 9.84 11.27
CA GLN A 34 -14.38 8.44 11.70
C GLN A 34 -13.00 8.01 12.19
N LEU A 35 -11.94 8.54 11.59
CA LEU A 35 -10.56 8.20 11.95
C LEU A 35 -9.91 9.23 12.87
N HIS A 36 -10.67 10.24 13.33
CA HIS A 36 -10.18 11.32 14.19
C HIS A 36 -8.93 12.02 13.62
N LEU A 37 -8.89 12.19 12.29
CA LEU A 37 -7.81 12.87 11.59
C LEU A 37 -8.16 14.35 11.35
N PRO A 38 -7.15 15.23 11.21
CA PRO A 38 -7.37 16.60 10.73
C PRO A 38 -8.09 16.60 9.37
N PRO A 39 -8.68 17.75 8.97
CA PRO A 39 -9.37 17.86 7.69
C PRO A 39 -8.54 17.34 6.52
N LEU A 40 -9.09 16.38 5.78
CA LEU A 40 -8.47 15.70 4.65
C LEU A 40 -8.75 16.43 3.35
N GLN A 41 -7.81 16.38 2.42
CA GLN A 41 -8.03 16.73 1.02
C GLN A 41 -7.96 15.48 0.12
N LEU A 42 -8.68 15.52 -0.99
CA LEU A 42 -8.72 14.45 -1.97
C LEU A 42 -7.70 14.72 -3.08
N THR A 43 -6.97 13.68 -3.46
CA THR A 43 -6.02 13.66 -4.58
C THR A 43 -6.40 12.56 -5.57
N CYS A 44 -5.81 12.56 -6.78
CA CYS A 44 -6.13 11.53 -7.78
C CYS A 44 -5.51 10.16 -7.46
N SER A 45 -4.46 10.11 -6.63
CA SER A 45 -3.84 8.86 -6.19
C SER A 45 -3.04 9.08 -4.90
N GLY A 46 -2.63 8.01 -4.22
CA GLY A 46 -1.66 8.09 -3.13
C GLY A 46 -0.31 8.65 -3.59
N THR A 47 0.12 8.32 -4.80
CA THR A 47 1.34 8.86 -5.40
C THR A 47 1.24 10.37 -5.64
N ALA A 48 0.09 10.85 -6.13
CA ALA A 48 -0.16 12.29 -6.28
C ALA A 48 -0.19 13.00 -4.91
N ALA A 49 -0.73 12.36 -3.87
CA ALA A 49 -0.68 12.88 -2.50
C ALA A 49 0.77 13.05 -2.03
N LEU A 50 1.63 12.06 -2.29
CA LEU A 50 3.05 12.12 -1.96
C LEU A 50 3.78 13.22 -2.75
N ILE A 51 3.53 13.34 -4.05
CA ILE A 51 4.11 14.42 -4.89
C ILE A 51 3.70 15.80 -4.35
N ILE A 52 2.44 16.00 -3.99
CA ILE A 52 1.95 17.25 -3.41
C ILE A 52 2.67 17.55 -2.09
N ALA A 53 2.81 16.56 -1.21
CA ALA A 53 3.51 16.68 0.06
C ALA A 53 4.98 17.05 -0.14
N LEU A 54 5.71 16.31 -0.94
CA LEU A 54 7.13 16.53 -1.21
C LEU A 54 7.39 17.86 -1.90
N THR A 55 6.57 18.24 -2.90
CA THR A 55 6.70 19.53 -3.58
C THR A 55 6.45 20.69 -2.63
N THR A 56 5.45 20.56 -1.73
CA THR A 56 5.16 21.60 -0.72
C THR A 56 6.34 21.77 0.24
N LEU A 57 6.88 20.68 0.77
CA LEU A 57 8.03 20.73 1.67
C LEU A 57 9.29 21.26 0.98
N ALA A 58 9.55 20.85 -0.26
CA ALA A 58 10.70 21.31 -1.03
C ALA A 58 10.63 22.82 -1.36
N GLN A 59 9.43 23.38 -1.52
CA GLN A 59 9.27 24.83 -1.67
C GLN A 59 9.53 25.60 -0.36
N GLN A 60 9.19 25.01 0.78
CA GLN A 60 9.45 25.62 2.10
C GLN A 60 10.91 25.52 2.52
N GLN A 61 11.60 24.47 2.09
CA GLN A 61 12.98 24.14 2.48
C GLN A 61 13.83 23.80 1.22
N PRO A 62 14.07 24.77 0.33
CA PRO A 62 14.68 24.53 -0.99
C PRO A 62 16.13 24.01 -0.93
N GLN A 63 16.81 24.18 0.19
CA GLN A 63 18.17 23.67 0.44
C GLN A 63 18.18 22.16 0.74
N ARG A 64 17.05 21.57 1.17
CA ARG A 64 16.94 20.15 1.48
C ARG A 64 16.48 19.37 0.26
N LYS A 65 17.20 18.31 -0.10
CA LYS A 65 16.95 17.58 -1.35
C LYS A 65 16.81 16.07 -1.16
N THR A 66 17.15 15.53 -0.01
CA THR A 66 17.16 14.10 0.25
C THR A 66 15.87 13.64 0.91
N VAL A 67 15.30 12.54 0.44
CA VAL A 67 14.15 11.86 1.02
C VAL A 67 14.56 10.44 1.39
N ILE A 68 14.39 10.07 2.66
CA ILE A 68 14.71 8.73 3.17
C ILE A 68 13.45 7.87 3.15
N VAL A 69 13.55 6.67 2.56
CA VAL A 69 12.45 5.70 2.48
C VAL A 69 12.94 4.30 2.88
N PRO A 70 12.04 3.39 3.33
CA PRO A 70 12.40 1.99 3.54
C PRO A 70 12.86 1.35 2.22
N ALA A 71 13.88 0.51 2.27
CA ALA A 71 14.40 -0.17 1.07
C ALA A 71 13.37 -1.13 0.43
N TYR A 72 12.41 -1.63 1.21
CA TYR A 72 11.30 -2.45 0.71
C TYR A 72 9.97 -1.71 0.88
N THR A 73 9.55 -1.04 -0.16
CA THR A 73 8.27 -0.32 -0.27
C THR A 73 7.82 -0.29 -1.73
N CYS A 74 6.68 0.35 -1.99
CA CYS A 74 6.13 0.50 -3.35
C CYS A 74 7.08 1.27 -4.26
N PRO A 75 7.40 0.78 -5.46
CA PRO A 75 8.23 1.49 -6.44
C PRO A 75 7.71 2.91 -6.79
N LEU A 76 6.41 3.14 -6.71
CA LEU A 76 5.81 4.47 -6.92
C LEU A 76 6.32 5.53 -5.93
N VAL A 77 6.82 5.13 -4.76
CA VAL A 77 7.44 6.07 -3.81
C VAL A 77 8.72 6.64 -4.38
N ALA A 78 9.59 5.79 -4.97
CA ALA A 78 10.81 6.22 -5.63
C ALA A 78 10.51 7.12 -6.84
N LEU A 79 9.52 6.76 -7.64
CA LEU A 79 9.07 7.56 -8.79
C LEU A 79 8.51 8.94 -8.36
N ALA A 80 7.77 9.00 -7.24
CA ALA A 80 7.26 10.27 -6.71
C ALA A 80 8.39 11.19 -6.24
N VAL A 81 9.40 10.65 -5.55
CA VAL A 81 10.59 11.41 -5.13
C VAL A 81 11.33 11.96 -6.35
N HIS A 82 11.57 11.11 -7.36
CA HIS A 82 12.21 11.52 -8.62
C HIS A 82 11.40 12.59 -9.36
N HIS A 83 10.07 12.43 -9.45
CA HIS A 83 9.17 13.40 -10.09
C HIS A 83 9.28 14.81 -9.47
N CYS A 84 9.58 14.88 -8.17
CA CYS A 84 9.79 16.15 -7.47
C CYS A 84 11.22 16.72 -7.63
N GLY A 85 12.11 16.07 -8.38
CA GLY A 85 13.51 16.47 -8.53
C GLY A 85 14.32 16.33 -7.24
N LEU A 86 13.91 15.38 -6.36
CA LEU A 86 14.56 15.08 -5.09
C LEU A 86 15.43 13.83 -5.21
N GLN A 87 16.36 13.66 -4.27
CA GLN A 87 17.26 12.52 -4.17
C GLN A 87 16.68 11.47 -3.23
N LEU A 88 16.65 10.23 -3.66
CA LEU A 88 16.20 9.11 -2.87
C LEU A 88 17.37 8.51 -2.07
N GLN A 89 17.18 8.34 -0.77
CA GLN A 89 18.07 7.63 0.12
C GLN A 89 17.34 6.42 0.72
N LEU A 90 17.89 5.22 0.57
CA LEU A 90 17.31 4.02 1.15
C LEU A 90 17.77 3.82 2.59
N CYS A 91 16.86 3.36 3.43
CA CYS A 91 17.13 2.85 4.77
C CYS A 91 16.69 1.38 4.82
N ASP A 92 17.54 0.50 5.35
CA ASP A 92 17.21 -0.92 5.49
C ASP A 92 16.07 -1.13 6.49
N LEU A 93 15.56 -2.32 6.54
CA LEU A 93 14.56 -2.75 7.53
C LEU A 93 15.24 -3.34 8.77
N LYS A 94 14.52 -3.40 9.89
CA LYS A 94 14.87 -4.32 10.98
C LYS A 94 14.73 -5.77 10.47
N PRO A 95 15.52 -6.72 10.99
CA PRO A 95 15.40 -8.12 10.62
C PRO A 95 13.95 -8.65 10.78
N SER A 96 13.45 -9.38 9.80
CA SER A 96 12.09 -9.97 9.79
C SER A 96 10.99 -8.97 10.15
N SER A 97 11.11 -7.72 9.75
CA SER A 97 10.20 -6.63 10.11
C SER A 97 9.90 -5.72 8.92
N ILE A 98 8.83 -4.95 9.03
CA ILE A 98 8.50 -3.86 8.11
C ILE A 98 9.03 -2.50 8.59
N ASP A 99 9.53 -2.43 9.82
CA ASP A 99 10.07 -1.21 10.40
C ASP A 99 11.43 -0.88 9.79
N MET A 100 11.72 0.40 9.65
CA MET A 100 13.04 0.90 9.30
C MET A 100 14.06 0.54 10.38
N ASP A 101 15.28 0.22 9.99
CA ASP A 101 16.41 0.06 10.92
C ASP A 101 16.75 1.43 11.54
N ILE A 102 16.40 1.59 12.80
CA ILE A 102 16.59 2.84 13.53
C ILE A 102 18.05 3.20 13.71
N ALA A 103 18.95 2.21 13.86
CA ALA A 103 20.38 2.44 13.98
C ALA A 103 20.92 3.00 12.65
N GLN A 104 20.57 2.40 11.52
CA GLN A 104 20.95 2.92 10.22
C GLN A 104 20.29 4.28 9.96
N LEU A 105 18.99 4.44 10.22
CA LEU A 105 18.29 5.71 10.03
C LEU A 105 19.00 6.85 10.76
N SER A 106 19.44 6.64 12.00
CA SER A 106 20.14 7.67 12.78
C SER A 106 21.42 8.18 12.11
N THR A 107 22.09 7.33 11.32
CA THR A 107 23.31 7.71 10.58
C THR A 107 23.02 8.44 9.26
N LEU A 108 21.82 8.31 8.74
CA LEU A 108 21.39 8.94 7.48
C LEU A 108 20.85 10.36 7.69
N LEU A 109 20.36 10.67 8.91
CA LEU A 109 19.78 11.98 9.22
C LEU A 109 20.83 13.08 9.23
N ASN A 110 20.58 14.16 8.49
CA ASN A 110 21.42 15.36 8.44
C ASN A 110 20.61 16.56 7.93
N GLU A 111 21.22 17.74 7.83
CA GLU A 111 20.58 18.98 7.42
C GLU A 111 20.11 19.02 5.96
N HIS A 112 20.53 18.09 5.11
CA HIS A 112 20.10 18.01 3.70
C HIS A 112 18.85 17.14 3.53
N VAL A 113 18.43 16.40 4.56
CA VAL A 113 17.24 15.56 4.52
C VAL A 113 15.99 16.41 4.64
N LEU A 114 15.10 16.27 3.65
CA LEU A 114 13.81 16.95 3.57
C LEU A 114 12.73 16.20 4.35
N ALA A 115 12.66 14.88 4.13
CA ALA A 115 11.64 14.05 4.73
C ALA A 115 12.11 12.60 4.95
N VAL A 116 11.50 11.92 5.93
CA VAL A 116 11.53 10.47 6.11
C VAL A 116 10.11 9.95 5.86
N ILE A 117 9.98 8.83 5.11
CA ILE A 117 8.68 8.26 4.75
C ILE A 117 8.55 6.83 5.29
N PRO A 118 8.23 6.63 6.57
CA PRO A 118 7.86 5.31 7.07
C PRO A 118 6.59 4.79 6.38
N THR A 119 6.57 3.50 6.04
CA THR A 119 5.48 2.88 5.29
C THR A 119 4.72 1.86 6.14
N HIS A 120 3.41 2.01 6.27
CA HIS A 120 2.51 1.06 6.93
C HIS A 120 2.19 -0.12 5.99
N LEU A 121 3.21 -0.96 5.78
CA LEU A 121 3.18 -2.02 4.79
C LEU A 121 2.13 -3.10 5.12
N GLY A 122 1.35 -3.51 4.12
CA GLY A 122 0.30 -4.51 4.31
C GLY A 122 -0.79 -4.11 5.29
N GLY A 123 -0.91 -2.82 5.60
CA GLY A 123 -1.84 -2.31 6.60
C GLY A 123 -1.37 -2.49 8.04
N ARG A 124 -0.13 -2.97 8.27
CA ARG A 124 0.48 -3.04 9.62
C ARG A 124 1.03 -1.67 10.00
N VAL A 125 0.88 -1.29 11.25
CA VAL A 125 1.38 -0.02 11.76
C VAL A 125 2.88 -0.15 12.02
N THR A 126 3.69 0.69 11.39
CA THR A 126 5.15 0.79 11.61
C THR A 126 5.47 1.78 12.72
N ASP A 127 6.69 1.72 13.28
CA ASP A 127 7.16 2.57 14.39
C ASP A 127 7.45 4.02 13.93
N VAL A 128 6.38 4.78 13.68
CA VAL A 128 6.49 6.21 13.30
C VAL A 128 6.96 7.06 14.46
N SER A 129 6.60 6.70 15.69
CA SER A 129 6.93 7.51 16.87
C SER A 129 8.43 7.63 17.09
N THR A 130 9.18 6.51 16.98
CA THR A 130 10.64 6.51 17.07
C THR A 130 11.27 7.25 15.88
N VAL A 131 10.77 7.04 14.66
CA VAL A 131 11.21 7.78 13.47
C VAL A 131 11.04 9.28 13.68
N LYS A 132 9.86 9.71 14.18
CA LYS A 132 9.58 11.14 14.45
C LYS A 132 10.48 11.73 15.51
N GLN A 133 10.75 10.99 16.59
CA GLN A 133 11.64 11.44 17.65
C GLN A 133 13.07 11.70 17.13
N LEU A 134 13.59 10.83 16.27
CA LEU A 134 14.92 11.01 15.66
C LEU A 134 14.92 12.19 14.68
N ALA A 135 13.91 12.26 13.81
CA ALA A 135 13.79 13.29 12.78
C ALA A 135 13.63 14.71 13.36
N GLN A 136 13.02 14.82 14.55
CA GLN A 136 12.74 16.10 15.22
C GLN A 136 14.01 16.88 15.54
N SER A 137 15.11 16.19 15.92
CA SER A 137 16.39 16.83 16.25
C SER A 137 17.00 17.60 15.07
N TYR A 138 16.64 17.23 13.84
CA TYR A 138 17.07 17.86 12.59
C TYR A 138 15.97 18.69 11.94
N GLN A 139 14.80 18.83 12.56
CA GLN A 139 13.61 19.48 11.99
C GLN A 139 13.21 18.87 10.62
N ILE A 140 13.36 17.56 10.48
CA ILE A 140 13.00 16.80 9.30
C ILE A 140 11.52 16.41 9.38
N SER A 141 10.81 16.58 8.28
CA SER A 141 9.39 16.19 8.18
C SER A 141 9.23 14.67 8.09
N VAL A 142 8.22 14.13 8.76
CA VAL A 142 7.85 12.71 8.66
C VAL A 142 6.52 12.59 7.92
N ILE A 143 6.52 11.83 6.82
CA ILE A 143 5.33 11.56 6.00
C ILE A 143 4.95 10.09 6.22
N GLU A 144 3.81 9.84 6.86
CA GLU A 144 3.28 8.48 7.01
C GLU A 144 2.68 8.02 5.67
N ASP A 145 3.32 7.03 5.03
CA ASP A 145 2.72 6.35 3.88
C ASP A 145 1.75 5.27 4.37
N ALA A 146 0.49 5.65 4.48
CA ALA A 146 -0.62 4.78 4.86
C ALA A 146 -1.45 4.31 3.64
N ALA A 147 -0.82 4.21 2.45
CA ALA A 147 -1.49 3.79 1.21
C ALA A 147 -2.15 2.40 1.28
N GLN A 148 -1.80 1.58 2.26
CA GLN A 148 -2.39 0.25 2.51
C GLN A 148 -3.10 0.16 3.86
N ALA A 149 -3.22 1.27 4.61
CA ALA A 149 -3.59 1.27 6.02
C ALA A 149 -4.81 2.16 6.36
N LEU A 150 -5.70 2.43 5.40
CA LEU A 150 -6.93 3.19 5.67
C LEU A 150 -7.81 2.45 6.68
N GLY A 151 -8.04 3.05 7.84
CA GLY A 151 -8.77 2.49 8.97
C GLY A 151 -7.90 1.87 10.06
N ALA A 152 -6.57 1.84 9.89
CA ALA A 152 -5.61 1.53 10.94
C ALA A 152 -5.35 2.75 11.85
N GLU A 153 -4.68 2.53 12.97
CA GLU A 153 -4.24 3.59 13.92
C GLU A 153 -3.00 4.29 13.39
N VAL A 154 -3.17 5.16 12.39
CA VAL A 154 -2.13 5.89 11.67
C VAL A 154 -2.43 7.38 11.58
N GLY A 155 -1.42 8.21 11.26
CA GLY A 155 -1.57 9.66 11.11
C GLY A 155 -1.53 10.44 12.41
N GLN A 156 -1.06 9.83 13.50
CA GLN A 156 -1.00 10.45 14.83
C GLN A 156 0.40 10.95 15.19
N HIS A 157 1.44 10.44 14.54
CA HIS A 157 2.83 10.71 14.89
C HIS A 157 3.59 11.50 13.82
N GLY A 158 3.26 11.29 12.55
CA GLY A 158 3.85 12.03 11.44
C GLY A 158 3.33 13.46 11.30
N ASP A 159 4.04 14.26 10.53
CA ASP A 159 3.61 15.63 10.18
C ASP A 159 2.54 15.60 9.09
N ILE A 160 2.65 14.63 8.18
CA ILE A 160 1.76 14.42 7.06
C ILE A 160 1.39 12.93 7.03
N VAL A 161 0.14 12.62 6.67
CA VAL A 161 -0.30 11.26 6.37
C VAL A 161 -1.03 11.23 5.03
N LEU A 162 -0.76 10.18 4.24
CA LEU A 162 -1.42 9.94 2.97
C LEU A 162 -2.03 8.54 2.91
N PHE A 163 -3.13 8.42 2.14
CA PHE A 163 -3.81 7.15 1.88
C PHE A 163 -4.04 6.98 0.38
N SER A 164 -4.12 5.73 -0.07
CA SER A 164 -4.50 5.38 -1.44
C SER A 164 -5.89 4.77 -1.48
N LEU A 165 -6.66 5.17 -2.48
CA LEU A 165 -7.98 4.63 -2.82
C LEU A 165 -7.97 3.99 -4.22
N ALA A 166 -6.82 3.47 -4.64
CA ALA A 166 -6.67 2.74 -5.88
C ALA A 166 -7.39 1.39 -5.84
N ALA A 167 -7.58 0.76 -7.00
CA ALA A 167 -8.07 -0.61 -7.07
C ALA A 167 -7.20 -1.55 -6.22
N GLY A 168 -7.81 -2.48 -5.49
CA GLY A 168 -7.12 -3.41 -4.59
C GLY A 168 -6.80 -2.84 -3.18
N LYS A 169 -7.19 -1.60 -2.87
CA LYS A 169 -7.12 -1.05 -1.51
C LYS A 169 -8.38 -1.37 -0.70
N GLY A 170 -8.31 -1.23 0.63
CA GLY A 170 -9.44 -1.50 1.54
C GLY A 170 -10.73 -0.78 1.15
N LEU A 171 -10.63 0.50 0.79
CA LEU A 171 -11.65 1.29 0.09
C LEU A 171 -11.11 1.71 -1.26
N THR A 172 -11.92 1.63 -2.30
CA THR A 172 -11.51 2.08 -3.63
C THR A 172 -12.50 3.06 -4.26
N MET A 173 -11.97 3.98 -5.05
CA MET A 173 -12.68 4.74 -6.07
C MET A 173 -12.03 4.55 -7.45
N TYR A 174 -11.41 3.38 -7.65
CA TYR A 174 -10.55 2.92 -8.73
C TYR A 174 -9.19 3.63 -8.77
N GLU A 175 -9.17 4.95 -8.71
CA GLU A 175 -8.01 5.81 -8.59
C GLU A 175 -8.36 6.98 -7.68
N GLY A 176 -7.60 7.16 -6.61
CA GLY A 176 -7.81 8.22 -5.62
C GLY A 176 -6.80 8.15 -4.50
N GLY A 177 -6.70 9.23 -3.75
CA GLY A 177 -5.89 9.33 -2.54
C GLY A 177 -6.43 10.37 -1.58
N LEU A 178 -6.01 10.28 -0.33
CA LEU A 178 -6.32 11.27 0.70
C LEU A 178 -5.00 11.77 1.30
N LEU A 179 -5.00 13.03 1.70
CA LEU A 179 -3.83 13.71 2.26
C LEU A 179 -4.26 14.66 3.37
N THR A 180 -3.53 14.66 4.48
CA THR A 180 -3.64 15.68 5.52
C THR A 180 -2.32 15.90 6.24
N ALA A 181 -2.26 16.93 7.07
CA ALA A 181 -1.14 17.23 7.96
C ALA A 181 -1.66 17.62 9.34
N SER A 182 -0.84 17.41 10.37
CA SER A 182 -1.14 17.79 11.75
C SER A 182 -1.21 19.31 11.92
N ASP A 183 -0.30 20.05 11.29
CA ASP A 183 -0.24 21.52 11.32
C ASP A 183 -1.24 22.18 10.36
N MET A 184 -1.95 23.20 10.82
CA MET A 184 -2.97 23.90 10.05
C MET A 184 -2.38 24.70 8.87
N GLN A 185 -1.23 25.35 9.06
CA GLN A 185 -0.59 26.11 7.99
C GLN A 185 -0.06 25.19 6.91
N LEU A 186 0.52 24.05 7.31
CA LEU A 186 0.97 23.03 6.36
C LEU A 186 -0.22 22.47 5.55
N ARG A 187 -1.38 22.19 6.19
CA ARG A 187 -2.60 21.78 5.45
C ARG A 187 -3.02 22.81 4.40
N SER A 188 -2.99 24.11 4.75
CA SER A 188 -3.30 25.19 3.80
C SER A 188 -2.34 25.20 2.61
N ASN A 189 -1.04 25.02 2.87
CA ASN A 189 -0.02 24.97 1.82
C ASN A 189 -0.18 23.74 0.92
N LEU A 190 -0.51 22.57 1.51
CA LEU A 190 -0.82 21.35 0.76
C LEU A 190 -2.06 21.53 -0.13
N GLN A 191 -3.09 22.22 0.36
CA GLN A 191 -4.29 22.54 -0.41
C GLN A 191 -3.95 23.44 -1.62
N ALA A 192 -3.21 24.52 -1.39
CA ALA A 192 -2.79 25.42 -2.46
C ALA A 192 -1.94 24.70 -3.52
N MET A 193 -1.03 23.82 -3.08
CA MET A 193 -0.22 23.01 -3.99
C MET A 193 -1.08 22.02 -4.79
N SER A 194 -2.05 21.37 -4.14
CA SER A 194 -3.00 20.47 -4.80
C SER A 194 -3.78 21.17 -5.91
N GLU A 195 -4.26 22.40 -5.66
CA GLU A 195 -4.98 23.21 -6.64
C GLU A 195 -4.11 23.57 -7.85
N LYS A 196 -2.81 23.79 -7.64
CA LYS A 196 -1.83 24.08 -8.68
C LYS A 196 -1.47 22.85 -9.51
N LEU A 197 -1.29 21.68 -8.88
CA LEU A 197 -0.77 20.48 -9.53
C LEU A 197 -1.86 19.60 -10.14
N LEU A 198 -3.13 19.73 -9.72
CA LEU A 198 -4.21 18.85 -10.18
C LEU A 198 -5.14 19.56 -11.20
N PRO A 199 -4.85 19.50 -12.51
CA PRO A 199 -5.69 20.08 -13.54
C PRO A 199 -7.00 19.28 -13.72
N ARG A 200 -8.01 19.91 -14.29
CA ARG A 200 -9.23 19.20 -14.72
C ARG A 200 -8.95 18.44 -16.01
N ARG A 201 -9.09 17.11 -15.99
CA ARG A 201 -8.93 16.23 -17.17
C ARG A 201 -10.23 15.43 -17.40
N CYS A 202 -11.24 16.05 -18.01
CA CYS A 202 -12.59 15.48 -18.14
C CYS A 202 -12.61 14.10 -18.83
N LYS A 203 -11.80 13.90 -19.89
CA LYS A 203 -11.70 12.60 -20.58
C LYS A 203 -11.15 11.51 -19.68
N TRP A 204 -10.11 11.83 -18.90
CA TRP A 204 -9.51 10.91 -17.93
C TRP A 204 -10.51 10.52 -16.84
N GLU A 205 -11.20 11.51 -16.27
CA GLU A 205 -12.23 11.27 -15.26
C GLU A 205 -13.40 10.44 -15.76
N LEU A 206 -13.83 10.63 -17.01
CA LEU A 206 -14.86 9.78 -17.63
C LEU A 206 -14.36 8.33 -17.70
N LEU A 207 -13.13 8.10 -18.18
CA LEU A 207 -12.52 6.77 -18.23
C LEU A 207 -12.49 6.13 -16.84
N ARG A 208 -11.97 6.84 -15.83
CA ARG A 208 -11.89 6.35 -14.45
C ARG A 208 -13.28 6.06 -13.84
N THR A 209 -14.28 6.82 -14.22
CA THR A 209 -15.67 6.56 -13.80
C THR A 209 -16.22 5.28 -14.44
N LEU A 210 -15.94 5.03 -15.73
CA LEU A 210 -16.31 3.79 -16.41
C LEU A 210 -15.58 2.57 -15.83
N GLU A 211 -14.31 2.72 -15.49
CA GLU A 211 -13.52 1.67 -14.82
C GLU A 211 -14.06 1.37 -13.42
N LEU A 212 -14.44 2.39 -12.65
CA LEU A 212 -15.09 2.20 -11.35
C LEU A 212 -16.45 1.47 -11.49
N PHE A 213 -17.20 1.79 -12.53
CA PHE A 213 -18.45 1.09 -12.86
C PHE A 213 -18.19 -0.39 -13.20
N GLY A 214 -17.20 -0.65 -14.05
CA GLY A 214 -16.73 -2.00 -14.36
C GLY A 214 -16.24 -2.74 -13.11
N TYR A 215 -15.51 -2.05 -12.23
CA TYR A 215 -15.08 -2.61 -10.94
C TYR A 215 -16.26 -2.99 -10.05
N THR A 216 -17.31 -2.15 -9.98
CA THR A 216 -18.52 -2.46 -9.22
C THR A 216 -19.21 -3.74 -9.71
N ALA A 217 -19.21 -3.98 -11.01
CA ALA A 217 -19.83 -5.17 -11.61
C ALA A 217 -18.96 -6.43 -11.48
N LEU A 218 -17.62 -6.28 -11.62
CA LEU A 218 -16.69 -7.39 -11.83
C LEU A 218 -15.81 -7.71 -10.61
N TYR A 219 -15.82 -6.89 -9.54
CA TYR A 219 -15.10 -7.20 -8.31
C TYR A 219 -15.89 -8.23 -7.49
N ASN A 220 -15.85 -9.44 -7.96
CA ASN A 220 -16.35 -10.67 -7.33
C ASN A 220 -15.53 -11.85 -7.88
N PRO A 221 -15.56 -13.05 -7.23
CA PRO A 221 -14.70 -14.17 -7.62
C PRO A 221 -14.82 -14.59 -9.10
N ALA A 222 -16.02 -14.58 -9.68
CA ALA A 222 -16.23 -14.92 -11.08
C ALA A 222 -15.70 -13.83 -12.03
N GLY A 223 -16.00 -12.57 -11.77
CA GLY A 223 -15.50 -11.45 -12.55
C GLY A 223 -13.97 -11.34 -12.50
N LEU A 224 -13.38 -11.49 -11.29
CA LEU A 224 -11.94 -11.45 -11.10
C LEU A 224 -11.21 -12.56 -11.87
N HIS A 225 -11.83 -13.72 -12.06
CA HIS A 225 -11.27 -14.77 -12.90
C HIS A 225 -10.97 -14.28 -14.31
N PHE A 226 -11.89 -13.49 -14.91
CA PHE A 226 -11.75 -12.99 -16.28
C PHE A 226 -10.83 -11.75 -16.36
N VAL A 227 -11.06 -10.74 -15.51
CA VAL A 227 -10.37 -9.45 -15.65
C VAL A 227 -8.98 -9.42 -15.01
N TYR A 228 -8.68 -10.30 -14.04
CA TYR A 228 -7.42 -10.34 -13.31
C TYR A 228 -6.71 -11.69 -13.42
N GLY A 229 -7.40 -12.79 -13.06
CA GLY A 229 -6.76 -14.11 -12.91
C GLY A 229 -6.13 -14.65 -14.18
N GLN A 230 -6.75 -14.44 -15.35
CA GLN A 230 -6.21 -14.94 -16.63
C GLN A 230 -4.93 -14.19 -17.04
N SER A 231 -4.91 -12.86 -16.96
CA SER A 231 -3.74 -12.05 -17.31
C SER A 231 -2.57 -12.34 -16.39
N ARG A 232 -2.81 -12.43 -15.07
CA ARG A 232 -1.83 -12.81 -14.07
C ARG A 232 -1.20 -14.17 -14.35
N ARG A 233 -2.02 -15.21 -14.55
CA ARG A 233 -1.51 -16.56 -14.86
C ARG A 233 -0.72 -16.60 -16.17
N LYS A 234 -1.10 -15.80 -17.18
CA LYS A 234 -0.33 -15.67 -18.41
C LYS A 234 1.06 -15.05 -18.15
N ALA A 235 1.15 -13.98 -17.36
CA ALA A 235 2.41 -13.36 -16.96
C ALA A 235 3.29 -14.35 -16.17
N LEU A 236 2.72 -15.06 -15.17
CA LEU A 236 3.43 -16.07 -14.38
C LEU A 236 4.02 -17.20 -15.24
N ARG A 237 3.26 -17.71 -16.21
CA ARG A 237 3.74 -18.76 -17.15
C ARG A 237 4.89 -18.26 -18.04
N ARG A 238 4.98 -16.95 -18.27
CA ARG A 238 6.05 -16.30 -19.04
C ARG A 238 7.21 -15.84 -18.15
N GLN A 239 7.18 -16.14 -16.85
CA GLN A 239 8.15 -15.72 -15.87
C GLN A 239 8.29 -14.18 -15.77
N GLN A 240 7.24 -13.44 -16.09
CA GLN A 240 7.14 -11.99 -15.98
C GLN A 240 6.62 -11.64 -14.57
N TRP A 241 7.48 -11.85 -13.57
CA TRP A 241 7.09 -11.77 -12.15
C TRP A 241 6.62 -10.36 -11.76
N ILE A 242 7.34 -9.32 -12.19
CA ILE A 242 7.03 -7.91 -11.93
C ILE A 242 5.65 -7.57 -12.50
N ALA A 243 5.39 -7.90 -13.78
CA ALA A 243 4.09 -7.69 -14.40
C ALA A 243 2.95 -8.53 -13.74
N ALA A 244 3.27 -9.72 -13.19
CA ALA A 244 2.28 -10.58 -12.54
C ALA A 244 1.76 -10.01 -11.22
N VAL A 245 2.57 -9.25 -10.49
CA VAL A 245 2.18 -8.56 -9.24
C VAL A 245 1.77 -7.11 -9.47
N GLY A 246 2.08 -6.54 -10.63
CA GLY A 246 1.74 -5.15 -10.99
C GLY A 246 2.75 -4.13 -10.46
N ASP A 247 4.04 -4.50 -10.38
CA ASP A 247 5.13 -3.62 -9.92
C ASP A 247 5.85 -2.90 -11.06
N ASP A 248 5.35 -3.01 -12.29
CA ASP A 248 5.87 -2.32 -13.47
C ASP A 248 5.14 -0.99 -13.64
N PHE A 249 5.82 0.10 -13.32
CA PHE A 249 5.23 1.44 -13.32
C PHE A 249 5.94 2.36 -14.32
N ASP A 250 5.15 3.21 -14.98
CA ASP A 250 5.65 4.27 -15.84
C ASP A 250 6.20 5.45 -14.99
N PHE A 251 7.19 6.16 -15.54
CA PHE A 251 7.71 7.41 -14.98
C PHE A 251 6.72 8.57 -15.11
N ASP A 252 5.78 8.50 -16.07
CA ASP A 252 4.71 9.49 -16.20
C ASP A 252 3.60 9.21 -15.19
N ILE A 253 3.51 10.06 -14.18
CA ILE A 253 2.51 9.95 -13.12
C ILE A 253 1.32 10.86 -13.48
N PRO A 254 0.13 10.28 -13.75
CA PRO A 254 -1.04 11.07 -14.10
C PRO A 254 -1.50 11.95 -12.94
N MET A 255 -1.57 13.27 -13.20
CA MET A 255 -2.05 14.26 -12.24
C MET A 255 -3.36 14.87 -12.76
N HIS A 256 -4.44 14.76 -11.97
CA HIS A 256 -5.77 15.31 -12.35
C HIS A 256 -6.67 15.49 -11.12
N ARG A 257 -7.78 16.22 -11.28
CA ARG A 257 -8.81 16.33 -10.23
C ARG A 257 -9.79 15.17 -10.33
N VAL A 258 -10.15 14.64 -9.18
CA VAL A 258 -11.17 13.59 -9.04
C VAL A 258 -12.57 14.20 -9.17
N SER A 259 -13.46 13.53 -9.94
CA SER A 259 -14.85 13.95 -10.10
C SER A 259 -15.66 13.81 -8.81
N ARG A 260 -16.69 14.65 -8.66
CA ARG A 260 -17.64 14.54 -7.54
C ARG A 260 -18.38 13.18 -7.55
N TRP A 261 -18.60 12.61 -8.72
CA TRP A 261 -19.32 11.36 -8.85
C TRP A 261 -18.58 10.19 -8.20
N ARG A 262 -17.30 10.01 -8.52
CA ARG A 262 -16.47 8.98 -7.88
C ARG A 262 -16.33 9.19 -6.35
N GLN A 263 -16.31 10.46 -5.91
CA GLN A 263 -16.33 10.79 -4.48
C GLN A 263 -17.61 10.31 -3.78
N HIS A 264 -18.78 10.46 -4.41
CA HIS A 264 -20.04 9.99 -3.84
C HIS A 264 -20.05 8.46 -3.68
N VAL A 265 -19.56 7.72 -4.68
CA VAL A 265 -19.43 6.26 -4.61
C VAL A 265 -18.57 5.84 -3.41
N ALA A 266 -17.37 6.43 -3.29
CA ALA A 266 -16.47 6.12 -2.19
C ALA A 266 -17.05 6.56 -0.81
N ALA A 267 -17.72 7.71 -0.74
CA ALA A 267 -18.33 8.21 0.49
C ALA A 267 -19.45 7.29 1.00
N ASN A 268 -20.24 6.71 0.10
CA ASN A 268 -21.30 5.77 0.46
C ASN A 268 -20.70 4.39 0.83
N ALA A 269 -19.71 3.91 0.08
CA ALA A 269 -19.02 2.67 0.38
C ALA A 269 -18.30 2.74 1.75
N PHE A 270 -17.72 3.89 2.10
CA PHE A 270 -17.02 4.11 3.36
C PHE A 270 -17.88 3.83 4.60
N LEU A 271 -19.18 4.03 4.54
CA LEU A 271 -20.10 3.72 5.66
C LEU A 271 -20.04 2.23 6.07
N ARG A 272 -19.65 1.35 5.15
CA ARG A 272 -19.54 -0.09 5.40
C ARG A 272 -18.11 -0.53 5.75
N LEU A 273 -17.14 0.38 5.60
CA LEU A 273 -15.72 0.05 5.79
C LEU A 273 -15.42 -0.41 7.22
N PRO A 274 -15.87 0.25 8.30
CA PRO A 274 -15.56 -0.20 9.66
C PRO A 274 -15.98 -1.66 9.91
N ALA A 275 -17.24 -2.00 9.62
CA ALA A 275 -17.73 -3.36 9.79
C ALA A 275 -16.98 -4.39 8.91
N PHE A 276 -16.56 -4.00 7.71
CA PHE A 276 -15.75 -4.83 6.84
C PHE A 276 -14.36 -5.08 7.44
N LEU A 277 -13.70 -4.04 7.96
CA LEU A 277 -12.38 -4.16 8.59
C LEU A 277 -12.44 -5.02 9.87
N ASP A 278 -13.52 -4.92 10.66
CA ASP A 278 -13.72 -5.78 11.84
C ASP A 278 -13.86 -7.27 11.45
N MET A 279 -14.56 -7.56 10.34
CA MET A 279 -14.64 -8.94 9.82
C MET A 279 -13.27 -9.44 9.36
N LEU A 280 -12.49 -8.60 8.64
CA LEU A 280 -11.15 -8.97 8.21
C LEU A 280 -10.22 -9.21 9.40
N GLN A 281 -10.31 -8.39 10.45
CA GLN A 281 -9.49 -8.54 11.65
C GLN A 281 -9.79 -9.86 12.38
N LYS A 282 -11.06 -10.17 12.59
CA LYS A 282 -11.46 -11.46 13.20
C LYS A 282 -10.93 -12.65 12.41
N GLN A 283 -11.11 -12.63 11.10
CA GLN A 283 -10.62 -13.68 10.21
C GLN A 283 -9.09 -13.76 10.23
N ALA A 284 -8.39 -12.62 10.24
CA ALA A 284 -6.94 -12.59 10.28
C ALA A 284 -6.39 -13.27 11.54
N TYR A 285 -6.94 -12.96 12.72
CA TYR A 285 -6.47 -13.56 13.97
C TYR A 285 -6.64 -15.08 13.99
N GLN A 286 -7.76 -15.61 13.52
CA GLN A 286 -7.98 -17.05 13.40
C GLN A 286 -6.98 -17.72 12.45
N ARG A 287 -6.68 -17.05 11.33
CA ARG A 287 -5.71 -17.54 10.32
C ARG A 287 -4.26 -17.46 10.79
N ILE A 288 -3.92 -16.39 11.53
CA ILE A 288 -2.59 -16.22 12.14
C ILE A 288 -2.33 -17.34 13.14
N GLU A 289 -3.29 -17.67 14.00
CA GLU A 289 -3.18 -18.79 14.94
C GLU A 289 -2.88 -20.12 14.22
N GLN A 290 -3.58 -20.40 13.12
CA GLN A 290 -3.31 -21.59 12.30
C GLN A 290 -1.91 -21.56 11.67
N LEU A 291 -1.48 -20.41 11.13
CA LEU A 291 -0.13 -20.27 10.55
C LEU A 291 0.96 -20.43 11.62
N GLN A 292 0.80 -19.81 12.78
CA GLN A 292 1.77 -19.90 13.88
C GLN A 292 1.93 -21.31 14.45
N SER A 293 0.98 -22.23 14.20
CA SER A 293 1.14 -23.64 14.55
C SER A 293 2.12 -24.38 13.63
N ILE A 294 2.52 -23.81 12.49
CA ILE A 294 3.50 -24.37 11.57
C ILE A 294 4.91 -23.93 12.01
N SER A 295 5.75 -24.88 12.39
CA SER A 295 7.11 -24.59 12.82
C SER A 295 7.97 -24.00 11.71
N GLY A 296 8.83 -23.04 12.03
CA GLY A 296 9.81 -22.49 11.10
C GLY A 296 9.31 -21.34 10.22
N ILE A 297 8.07 -20.88 10.38
CA ILE A 297 7.56 -19.70 9.69
C ILE A 297 7.33 -18.54 10.66
N GLU A 298 7.36 -17.32 10.13
CA GLU A 298 7.02 -16.12 10.86
C GLU A 298 5.84 -15.41 10.16
N VAL A 299 4.92 -14.84 10.93
CA VAL A 299 3.82 -14.02 10.40
C VAL A 299 3.98 -12.61 10.90
N ILE A 300 3.96 -11.64 10.00
CA ILE A 300 4.06 -10.21 10.37
C ILE A 300 2.74 -9.79 11.01
N VAL A 301 2.81 -9.42 12.28
CA VAL A 301 1.66 -9.02 13.10
C VAL A 301 1.78 -7.56 13.54
N ASP A 302 0.70 -7.02 14.12
CA ASP A 302 0.72 -5.67 14.68
C ASP A 302 1.65 -5.58 15.89
N GLN A 303 2.48 -4.53 15.92
CA GLN A 303 3.42 -4.25 17.02
C GLN A 303 3.27 -2.83 17.59
N HIS A 304 2.88 -1.85 16.76
CA HIS A 304 2.89 -0.43 17.11
C HIS A 304 1.50 0.23 17.10
N GLY A 305 0.43 -0.55 16.95
CA GLY A 305 -0.95 -0.08 16.90
C GLY A 305 -1.83 -1.04 16.11
N ARG A 306 -3.15 -0.80 16.16
CA ARG A 306 -4.11 -1.63 15.46
C ARG A 306 -4.07 -1.39 13.95
N GLY A 307 -3.62 -2.38 13.21
CA GLY A 307 -3.58 -2.38 11.75
C GLY A 307 -4.90 -2.80 11.10
N VAL A 308 -4.89 -2.83 9.76
CA VAL A 308 -5.91 -3.44 8.92
C VAL A 308 -5.32 -4.64 8.19
N TRP A 309 -6.15 -5.61 7.80
CA TRP A 309 -5.69 -6.93 7.36
C TRP A 309 -6.11 -7.26 5.92
N PRO A 310 -5.61 -6.54 4.89
CA PRO A 310 -5.96 -6.84 3.50
C PRO A 310 -5.38 -8.20 3.04
N PHE A 311 -4.28 -8.60 3.61
CA PHE A 311 -3.61 -9.89 3.41
C PHE A 311 -2.73 -10.20 4.63
N LEU A 312 -2.26 -11.44 4.71
CA LEU A 312 -1.27 -11.90 5.67
C LEU A 312 0.10 -11.93 5.00
N MET A 313 1.13 -11.40 5.66
CA MET A 313 2.54 -11.50 5.24
C MET A 313 3.19 -12.62 6.02
N VAL A 314 3.73 -13.60 5.29
CA VAL A 314 4.36 -14.80 5.86
C VAL A 314 5.79 -14.88 5.37
N LEU A 315 6.72 -15.03 6.31
CA LEU A 315 8.15 -15.28 6.06
C LEU A 315 8.44 -16.76 6.22
N LEU A 316 9.00 -17.37 5.20
CA LEU A 316 9.47 -18.75 5.24
C LEU A 316 10.96 -18.81 5.66
N PRO A 317 11.46 -19.99 6.08
CA PRO A 317 12.85 -20.12 6.56
C PRO A 317 13.88 -19.67 5.52
N THR A 318 13.63 -19.92 4.25
CA THR A 318 14.53 -19.55 3.13
C THR A 318 13.74 -19.15 1.88
N ALA A 319 14.42 -18.50 0.95
CA ALA A 319 13.89 -18.20 -0.38
C ALA A 319 13.45 -19.46 -1.14
N GLN A 320 14.18 -20.56 -0.98
CA GLN A 320 13.86 -21.84 -1.63
C GLN A 320 12.51 -22.40 -1.14
N HIS A 321 12.24 -22.34 0.17
CA HIS A 321 10.92 -22.74 0.69
C HIS A 321 9.82 -21.83 0.14
N ARG A 322 10.03 -20.51 0.11
CA ARG A 322 9.08 -19.57 -0.48
C ARG A 322 8.79 -19.91 -1.95
N ASP A 323 9.82 -20.18 -2.73
CA ASP A 323 9.66 -20.52 -4.16
C ASP A 323 8.94 -21.86 -4.35
N ALA A 324 9.19 -22.85 -3.48
CA ALA A 324 8.49 -24.12 -3.52
C ALA A 324 6.98 -23.98 -3.19
N VAL A 325 6.61 -23.14 -2.23
CA VAL A 325 5.20 -22.80 -1.94
C VAL A 325 4.58 -22.06 -3.13
N LEU A 326 5.25 -21.04 -3.68
CA LEU A 326 4.75 -20.28 -4.82
C LEU A 326 4.60 -21.13 -6.08
N LYS A 327 5.48 -22.09 -6.32
CA LYS A 327 5.39 -23.03 -7.44
C LYS A 327 4.06 -23.78 -7.44
N GLN A 328 3.51 -24.10 -6.26
CA GLN A 328 2.25 -24.81 -6.11
C GLN A 328 1.04 -23.85 -6.07
N LEU A 329 1.18 -22.68 -5.44
CA LEU A 329 0.04 -21.82 -5.09
C LEU A 329 -0.09 -20.56 -5.94
N TRP A 330 1.00 -20.04 -6.54
CA TRP A 330 0.96 -18.73 -7.20
C TRP A 330 0.04 -18.68 -8.42
N THR A 331 -0.05 -19.77 -9.18
CA THR A 331 -0.99 -19.88 -10.32
C THR A 331 -2.40 -20.32 -9.93
N SER A 332 -2.61 -20.68 -8.67
CA SER A 332 -3.92 -21.07 -8.15
C SER A 332 -4.83 -19.83 -7.97
N PRO A 333 -6.16 -20.02 -7.85
CA PRO A 333 -7.10 -18.93 -7.60
C PRO A 333 -7.21 -18.57 -6.10
N LEU A 334 -6.26 -18.99 -5.27
CA LEU A 334 -6.35 -18.86 -3.80
C LEU A 334 -5.87 -17.51 -3.26
N GLY A 335 -5.45 -16.58 -4.14
CA GLY A 335 -5.00 -15.25 -3.71
C GLY A 335 -3.64 -15.26 -2.99
N VAL A 336 -2.80 -16.27 -3.29
CA VAL A 336 -1.40 -16.33 -2.83
C VAL A 336 -0.53 -15.62 -3.85
N THR A 337 0.35 -14.70 -3.39
CA THR A 337 1.22 -13.92 -4.27
C THR A 337 2.43 -13.36 -3.51
N ARG A 338 3.22 -12.51 -4.17
CA ARG A 338 4.20 -11.63 -3.54
C ARG A 338 3.62 -10.22 -3.43
N LEU A 339 4.10 -9.42 -2.49
CA LEU A 339 3.68 -8.02 -2.36
C LEU A 339 4.43 -7.16 -3.37
N PHE A 340 5.75 -7.06 -3.23
CA PHE A 340 6.67 -6.48 -4.21
C PHE A 340 7.72 -7.53 -4.55
N ILE A 341 8.20 -7.53 -5.80
CA ILE A 341 9.14 -8.57 -6.25
C ILE A 341 10.53 -8.35 -5.66
N HIS A 342 10.96 -7.10 -5.54
CA HIS A 342 12.31 -6.73 -5.12
C HIS A 342 12.30 -5.58 -4.09
N PRO A 343 13.37 -5.41 -3.31
CA PRO A 343 13.71 -4.10 -2.74
C PRO A 343 13.92 -3.07 -3.85
N LEU A 344 13.76 -1.78 -3.54
CA LEU A 344 13.82 -0.70 -4.54
C LEU A 344 15.14 -0.68 -5.33
N SER A 345 16.27 -1.03 -4.70
CA SER A 345 17.59 -1.07 -5.34
C SER A 345 17.77 -2.16 -6.38
N GLN A 346 16.85 -3.14 -6.46
CA GLN A 346 16.95 -4.30 -7.33
C GLN A 346 15.97 -4.28 -8.53
N TYR A 347 15.17 -3.21 -8.68
CA TYR A 347 14.36 -3.03 -9.88
C TYR A 347 15.19 -2.40 -11.01
N ASP A 348 15.37 -3.09 -12.13
CA ASP A 348 16.16 -2.61 -13.26
C ASP A 348 15.68 -1.24 -13.77
N TYR A 349 14.37 -1.03 -13.88
CA TYR A 349 13.82 0.23 -14.36
C TYR A 349 13.99 1.40 -13.37
N LEU A 350 14.29 1.15 -12.10
CA LEU A 350 14.59 2.18 -11.10
C LEU A 350 16.07 2.53 -11.01
N GLN A 351 16.98 1.78 -11.63
CA GLN A 351 18.44 2.03 -11.56
C GLN A 351 18.84 3.48 -11.88
N PRO A 352 18.16 4.21 -12.82
CA PRO A 352 18.52 5.60 -13.09
C PRO A 352 18.26 6.56 -11.92
N ILE A 353 17.41 6.18 -10.94
CA ILE A 353 16.94 7.05 -9.86
C ILE A 353 17.21 6.49 -8.46
N VAL A 354 17.56 5.22 -8.36
CA VAL A 354 17.87 4.54 -7.09
C VAL A 354 19.31 4.06 -7.12
N THR A 355 20.14 4.59 -6.22
CA THR A 355 21.53 4.12 -6.10
C THR A 355 21.57 2.67 -5.63
N ALA A 356 22.33 1.84 -6.33
CA ALA A 356 22.58 0.47 -5.91
C ALA A 356 23.25 0.47 -4.54
N SER A 357 22.62 -0.14 -3.56
CA SER A 357 23.10 -0.26 -2.19
C SER A 357 22.65 -1.60 -1.61
N SER A 358 23.51 -2.21 -0.80
CA SER A 358 23.15 -3.44 -0.09
C SER A 358 22.22 -3.11 1.06
N MET A 359 21.06 -3.76 1.08
CA MET A 359 20.04 -3.65 2.12
C MET A 359 19.68 -5.07 2.57
N PRO A 360 20.58 -5.71 3.36
CA PRO A 360 20.52 -7.16 3.62
C PRO A 360 19.21 -7.61 4.26
N ASN A 361 18.62 -6.81 5.15
CA ASN A 361 17.36 -7.18 5.80
C ASN A 361 16.17 -7.04 4.85
N ALA A 362 16.12 -5.99 4.04
CA ALA A 362 15.09 -5.81 3.02
C ALA A 362 15.21 -6.87 1.91
N GLU A 363 16.42 -7.26 1.55
CA GLU A 363 16.69 -8.33 0.58
C GLU A 363 16.24 -9.69 1.12
N ASP A 364 16.59 -10.03 2.38
CA ASP A 364 16.14 -11.24 3.08
C ASP A 364 14.60 -11.26 3.23
N PHE A 365 14.01 -10.14 3.65
CA PHE A 365 12.57 -10.00 3.76
C PHE A 365 11.88 -10.26 2.42
N ALA A 366 12.31 -9.61 1.34
CA ALA A 366 11.76 -9.82 0.00
C ALA A 366 11.99 -11.25 -0.51
N ALA A 367 13.13 -11.86 -0.19
CA ALA A 367 13.47 -13.22 -0.60
C ALA A 367 12.58 -14.27 0.05
N ARG A 368 12.23 -14.10 1.34
CA ARG A 368 11.49 -15.10 2.13
C ARG A 368 9.99 -14.86 2.19
N MET A 369 9.53 -13.63 1.95
CA MET A 369 8.15 -13.21 2.13
C MET A 369 7.25 -13.57 0.95
N PHE A 370 6.04 -14.01 1.26
CA PHE A 370 4.89 -14.04 0.36
C PHE A 370 3.62 -13.61 1.10
N THR A 371 2.55 -13.36 0.35
CA THR A 371 1.27 -12.92 0.91
C THR A 371 0.17 -13.93 0.64
N ILE A 372 -0.74 -14.05 1.60
CA ILE A 372 -2.00 -14.79 1.49
C ILE A 372 -3.12 -13.78 1.64
N THR A 373 -4.00 -13.71 0.67
CA THR A 373 -5.17 -12.81 0.76
C THR A 373 -5.98 -13.06 2.03
N ASN A 374 -6.44 -12.00 2.65
CA ASN A 374 -7.43 -12.10 3.73
C ASN A 374 -8.86 -11.81 3.25
N SER A 375 -9.12 -12.01 1.95
CA SER A 375 -10.46 -11.85 1.37
C SER A 375 -11.48 -12.74 2.09
N LEU A 376 -12.69 -12.18 2.32
CA LEU A 376 -13.84 -12.94 2.86
C LEU A 376 -14.35 -14.02 1.90
N TRP A 377 -13.88 -14.03 0.65
CA TRP A 377 -14.19 -15.07 -0.33
C TRP A 377 -13.25 -16.29 -0.26
N LEU A 378 -12.11 -16.17 0.41
CA LEU A 378 -11.24 -17.33 0.70
C LEU A 378 -11.85 -18.13 1.84
N THR A 379 -12.33 -19.33 1.54
CA THR A 379 -12.97 -20.21 2.54
C THR A 379 -11.94 -20.85 3.49
N ASP A 380 -12.38 -21.30 4.66
CA ASP A 380 -11.49 -21.95 5.64
C ASP A 380 -10.86 -23.24 5.07
N ALA A 381 -11.61 -24.03 4.29
CA ALA A 381 -11.07 -25.20 3.61
C ALA A 381 -9.97 -24.84 2.59
N GLN A 382 -10.12 -23.73 1.87
CA GLN A 382 -9.09 -23.25 0.97
C GLN A 382 -7.87 -22.73 1.73
N PHE A 383 -8.09 -22.08 2.86
CA PHE A 383 -7.00 -21.60 3.72
C PHE A 383 -6.24 -22.76 4.36
N SER A 384 -6.93 -23.79 4.86
CA SER A 384 -6.32 -25.02 5.37
C SER A 384 -5.45 -25.71 4.30
N ARG A 385 -5.90 -25.72 3.04
CA ARG A 385 -5.09 -26.24 1.92
C ARG A 385 -3.81 -25.44 1.71
N ILE A 386 -3.84 -24.11 1.89
CA ILE A 386 -2.63 -23.29 1.85
C ILE A 386 -1.68 -23.68 2.99
N CYS A 387 -2.19 -23.83 4.21
CA CYS A 387 -1.41 -24.25 5.37
C CYS A 387 -0.76 -25.62 5.18
N GLU A 388 -1.48 -26.60 4.62
CA GLU A 388 -0.93 -27.92 4.28
C GLU A 388 0.28 -27.80 3.34
N VAL A 389 0.16 -27.02 2.24
CA VAL A 389 1.26 -26.82 1.29
C VAL A 389 2.47 -26.16 1.96
N ILE A 390 2.24 -25.19 2.84
CA ILE A 390 3.32 -24.55 3.60
C ILE A 390 3.99 -25.57 4.51
N GLN A 391 3.21 -26.32 5.30
CA GLN A 391 3.70 -27.33 6.25
C GLN A 391 4.50 -28.42 5.55
N ASP A 392 4.03 -28.93 4.43
CA ASP A 392 4.72 -29.96 3.64
C ASP A 392 6.03 -29.44 3.01
N THR A 393 6.11 -28.12 2.79
CA THR A 393 7.29 -27.51 2.17
C THR A 393 8.40 -27.22 3.20
N VAL A 394 8.05 -26.87 4.44
CA VAL A 394 9.04 -26.51 5.48
C VAL A 394 9.49 -27.69 6.34
N ARG A 395 8.87 -28.88 6.17
CA ARG A 395 9.34 -30.16 6.74
C ARG A 395 10.57 -30.67 5.99
#